data_7d0ce4e78be721bdf93eab0c7624910a
#
_entry.id   7d0ce4e78be721bdf93eab0c7624910a
#
_cell.length_a   1.000
_cell.length_b   1.000
_cell.length_c   1.000
_cell.angle_alpha   90.00
_cell.angle_beta   90.00
_cell.angle_gamma   90.00
#
_symmetry.space_group_name_H-M   'P 1'
#
loop_
_entity.id
_entity.type
_entity.pdbx_description
1 polymer ?
#
loop_
_entity_poly.entity_id
_entity_poly.type
_entity_poly.pdbx_seq_one_letter_code
_entity_poly.pdbx_strand_id
1 'polypeptide(L)'
;MNSYDVVVVGGRVAGGSTALLLGRAGARVALVDRSRAGTDAVSTHALMRAGVLQLSRWGLLDRVVAAGTPAIRSTSFHYADGSTVRVAIRPTAGVDALYAPRRYLFDRLLVDAAAQAGVDVFTETAVTALRYDETGRVRGVRAMDRSGRTVELPASMTVGADGIRSTVAALIRAPVIRQGRFRSAVLYRYITGVLADGYQWAYGNGAGAGLIPTNDGQTCVFVSTTPERMRGLRRYGAEHAFTELLVQAAPTLRDPVVTATPAAPIRGWGGVPGYVRRCWGAGWALVGDAGYFKDPITTHGMTDAMRDAELFAEAMLDATAGLPEAVALARYQAIRDRLSSQLFAATEDVAAYDWTTDRVQTLLRRVSSAMGDEVEHLQALSDRRLTAPAWTS
;
A
#
# COMPACT_ATOMS: atom_id res chain seq x y z
N MET A 1 22.86 26.49 -1.18
CA MET A 1 21.99 25.47 -0.52
C MET A 1 22.48 24.10 -0.93
N ASN A 2 22.74 23.24 0.02
CA ASN A 2 23.15 21.87 -0.30
C ASN A 2 22.00 21.12 -0.99
N SER A 3 22.25 20.52 -2.16
CA SER A 3 21.28 19.72 -2.90
C SER A 3 21.06 18.37 -2.22
N TYR A 4 19.85 17.86 -2.17
CA TYR A 4 19.56 16.49 -1.76
C TYR A 4 19.95 15.50 -2.88
N ASP A 5 20.25 14.27 -2.49
CA ASP A 5 20.37 13.20 -3.49
C ASP A 5 18.97 12.81 -3.97
N VAL A 6 18.02 12.69 -3.03
CA VAL A 6 16.64 12.31 -3.33
C VAL A 6 15.64 13.17 -2.56
N VAL A 7 14.62 13.66 -3.24
CA VAL A 7 13.38 14.18 -2.61
C VAL A 7 12.27 13.16 -2.81
N VAL A 8 11.69 12.68 -1.70
CA VAL A 8 10.55 11.77 -1.68
C VAL A 8 9.29 12.57 -1.34
N VAL A 9 8.29 12.52 -2.21
CA VAL A 9 7.01 13.22 -2.06
C VAL A 9 5.93 12.25 -1.60
N GLY A 10 5.41 12.44 -0.39
CA GLY A 10 4.45 11.56 0.29
C GLY A 10 5.09 10.77 1.43
N GLY A 11 4.67 11.01 2.68
CA GLY A 11 5.23 10.43 3.91
C GLY A 11 4.43 9.23 4.44
N ARG A 12 3.75 8.47 3.57
CA ARG A 12 3.03 7.25 3.95
C ARG A 12 3.85 6.01 3.64
N VAL A 13 3.21 4.81 3.57
CA VAL A 13 3.92 3.53 3.43
C VAL A 13 4.98 3.56 2.32
N ALA A 14 4.62 3.97 1.10
CA ALA A 14 5.56 4.01 -0.02
C ALA A 14 6.74 4.95 0.24
N GLY A 15 6.44 6.21 0.59
CA GLY A 15 7.48 7.21 0.76
C GLY A 15 8.28 7.06 2.05
N GLY A 16 7.64 6.70 3.17
CA GLY A 16 8.34 6.41 4.42
C GLY A 16 9.32 5.24 4.27
N SER A 17 8.91 4.16 3.59
CA SER A 17 9.79 3.03 3.28
C SER A 17 10.93 3.43 2.34
N THR A 18 10.65 4.17 1.26
CA THR A 18 11.67 4.63 0.31
C THR A 18 12.70 5.53 1.01
N ALA A 19 12.23 6.51 1.79
CA ALA A 19 13.10 7.44 2.50
C ALA A 19 13.96 6.72 3.54
N LEU A 20 13.38 5.79 4.31
CA LEU A 20 14.09 4.97 5.27
C LEU A 20 15.23 4.18 4.63
N LEU A 21 14.94 3.46 3.54
CA LEU A 21 15.94 2.60 2.90
C LEU A 21 17.09 3.41 2.31
N LEU A 22 16.78 4.53 1.64
CA LEU A 22 17.79 5.42 1.09
C LEU A 22 18.60 6.14 2.18
N GLY A 23 17.94 6.60 3.26
CA GLY A 23 18.63 7.20 4.40
C GLY A 23 19.62 6.22 5.07
N ARG A 24 19.21 4.96 5.27
CA ARG A 24 20.09 3.90 5.78
C ARG A 24 21.28 3.62 4.86
N ALA A 25 21.10 3.78 3.56
CA ALA A 25 22.17 3.65 2.58
C ALA A 25 23.10 4.88 2.53
N GLY A 26 22.85 5.93 3.34
CA GLY A 26 23.68 7.12 3.45
C GLY A 26 23.30 8.25 2.49
N ALA A 27 22.21 8.12 1.72
CA ALA A 27 21.73 9.21 0.86
C ALA A 27 21.23 10.40 1.68
N ARG A 28 21.43 11.62 1.19
CA ARG A 28 20.78 12.83 1.72
C ARG A 28 19.37 12.91 1.16
N VAL A 29 18.40 12.58 2.01
CA VAL A 29 16.98 12.48 1.61
C VAL A 29 16.14 13.56 2.27
N ALA A 30 15.28 14.23 1.50
CA ALA A 30 14.18 15.03 2.01
C ALA A 30 12.86 14.26 1.80
N LEU A 31 12.10 14.03 2.86
CA LEU A 31 10.75 13.46 2.81
C LEU A 31 9.72 14.57 3.01
N VAL A 32 8.87 14.80 2.02
CA VAL A 32 7.89 15.90 2.04
C VAL A 32 6.48 15.34 2.05
N ASP A 33 5.66 15.71 3.05
CA ASP A 33 4.24 15.34 3.09
C ASP A 33 3.35 16.55 3.40
N ARG A 34 2.23 16.65 2.66
CA ARG A 34 1.23 17.72 2.87
C ARG A 34 0.44 17.56 4.17
N SER A 35 0.46 16.38 4.77
CA SER A 35 -0.28 16.03 5.99
C SER A 35 0.67 16.01 7.19
N ARG A 36 0.09 16.04 8.38
CA ARG A 36 0.80 15.66 9.61
C ARG A 36 1.15 14.16 9.57
N ALA A 37 2.31 13.81 10.10
CA ALA A 37 2.63 12.43 10.37
C ALA A 37 1.62 11.80 11.35
N GLY A 38 1.21 10.55 11.10
CA GLY A 38 0.28 9.83 11.98
C GLY A 38 -1.19 10.21 11.79
N THR A 39 -1.59 10.84 10.67
CA THR A 39 -3.01 10.95 10.32
C THR A 39 -3.52 9.64 9.73
N ASP A 40 -4.72 9.21 10.17
CA ASP A 40 -5.33 7.97 9.67
C ASP A 40 -5.68 8.07 8.18
N ALA A 41 -5.65 6.95 7.49
CA ALA A 41 -5.91 6.87 6.06
C ALA A 41 -6.95 5.80 5.76
N VAL A 42 -7.67 5.97 4.64
CA VAL A 42 -8.57 4.94 4.11
C VAL A 42 -7.76 3.69 3.79
N SER A 43 -7.97 2.61 4.54
CA SER A 43 -7.26 1.34 4.38
C SER A 43 -7.96 0.24 5.15
N THR A 44 -7.82 -1.00 4.70
CA THR A 44 -8.17 -2.21 5.45
C THR A 44 -7.01 -2.72 6.31
N HIS A 45 -5.85 -2.08 6.25
CA HIS A 45 -4.64 -2.27 7.07
C HIS A 45 -3.90 -3.59 6.93
N ALA A 46 -4.46 -4.63 6.31
CA ALA A 46 -3.80 -5.94 6.24
C ALA A 46 -2.49 -5.87 5.44
N LEU A 47 -1.42 -6.36 6.07
CA LEU A 47 -0.15 -6.65 5.44
C LEU A 47 -0.11 -8.13 5.07
N MET A 48 0.27 -8.41 3.83
CA MET A 48 0.50 -9.77 3.35
C MET A 48 1.93 -10.21 3.66
N ARG A 49 2.22 -11.49 3.46
CA ARG A 49 3.48 -12.13 3.85
C ARG A 49 4.72 -11.35 3.40
N ALA A 50 4.75 -10.87 2.16
CA ALA A 50 5.88 -10.12 1.62
C ALA A 50 6.15 -8.82 2.42
N GLY A 51 5.10 -8.07 2.78
CA GLY A 51 5.25 -6.87 3.61
C GLY A 51 5.74 -7.17 5.02
N VAL A 52 5.29 -8.28 5.64
CA VAL A 52 5.77 -8.71 6.95
C VAL A 52 7.23 -9.15 6.89
N LEU A 53 7.62 -9.89 5.84
CA LEU A 53 9.00 -10.26 5.57
C LEU A 53 9.90 -9.01 5.48
N GLN A 54 9.49 -7.99 4.73
CA GLN A 54 10.24 -6.75 4.61
C GLN A 54 10.37 -6.03 5.95
N LEU A 55 9.29 -5.94 6.76
CA LEU A 55 9.37 -5.37 8.10
C LEU A 55 10.34 -6.11 9.01
N SER A 56 10.35 -7.44 8.96
CA SER A 56 11.31 -8.27 9.71
C SER A 56 12.75 -7.95 9.28
N ARG A 57 13.02 -7.95 7.98
CA ARG A 57 14.36 -7.64 7.42
C ARG A 57 14.82 -6.22 7.73
N TRP A 58 13.89 -5.26 7.74
CA TRP A 58 14.20 -3.88 8.07
C TRP A 58 14.30 -3.62 9.58
N GLY A 59 14.11 -4.65 10.44
CA GLY A 59 14.13 -4.52 11.90
C GLY A 59 13.00 -3.66 12.45
N LEU A 60 11.86 -3.63 11.79
CA LEU A 60 10.68 -2.84 12.17
C LEU A 60 9.52 -3.69 12.69
N LEU A 61 9.55 -5.01 12.50
CA LEU A 61 8.44 -5.88 12.87
C LEU A 61 8.17 -5.83 14.39
N ASP A 62 9.21 -5.88 15.22
CA ASP A 62 9.07 -5.81 16.68
C ASP A 62 8.41 -4.51 17.14
N ARG A 63 8.65 -3.40 16.42
CA ARG A 63 7.99 -2.12 16.71
C ARG A 63 6.50 -2.15 16.37
N VAL A 64 6.10 -2.85 15.30
CA VAL A 64 4.69 -3.07 14.94
C VAL A 64 4.00 -3.93 15.97
N VAL A 65 4.65 -4.99 16.45
CA VAL A 65 4.14 -5.87 17.51
C VAL A 65 4.03 -5.11 18.84
N ALA A 66 5.08 -4.38 19.23
CA ALA A 66 5.09 -3.57 20.46
C ALA A 66 4.03 -2.46 20.47
N ALA A 67 3.61 -1.98 19.29
CA ALA A 67 2.49 -1.05 19.16
C ALA A 67 1.11 -1.72 19.36
N GLY A 68 1.05 -3.00 19.78
CA GLY A 68 -0.18 -3.73 20.08
C GLY A 68 -0.91 -4.25 18.83
N THR A 69 -0.23 -4.40 17.69
CA THR A 69 -0.83 -5.01 16.50
C THR A 69 -0.92 -6.52 16.69
N PRO A 70 -2.12 -7.13 16.58
CA PRO A 70 -2.29 -8.57 16.83
C PRO A 70 -1.64 -9.41 15.73
N ALA A 71 -1.04 -10.54 16.16
CA ALA A 71 -0.50 -11.55 15.24
C ALA A 71 -1.63 -12.41 14.67
N ILE A 72 -1.76 -12.46 13.36
CA ILE A 72 -2.78 -13.21 12.63
C ILE A 72 -2.18 -14.51 12.11
N ARG A 73 -2.62 -15.65 12.65
CA ARG A 73 -2.09 -16.99 12.31
C ARG A 73 -3.02 -17.84 11.47
N SER A 74 -4.20 -17.32 11.13
CA SER A 74 -5.12 -17.99 10.19
C SER A 74 -5.88 -16.99 9.36
N THR A 75 -6.40 -17.47 8.24
CA THR A 75 -7.35 -16.74 7.40
C THR A 75 -8.49 -17.68 7.01
N SER A 76 -9.72 -17.17 7.02
CA SER A 76 -10.91 -17.93 6.63
C SER A 76 -11.56 -17.26 5.44
N PHE A 77 -12.03 -18.08 4.50
CA PHE A 77 -12.74 -17.65 3.31
C PHE A 77 -14.15 -18.24 3.36
N HIS A 78 -15.15 -17.37 3.35
CA HIS A 78 -16.57 -17.71 3.39
C HIS A 78 -17.18 -17.51 2.01
N TYR A 79 -18.01 -18.42 1.55
CA TYR A 79 -18.60 -18.39 0.22
C TYR A 79 -20.13 -18.38 0.25
N ALA A 80 -20.74 -17.99 -0.86
CA ALA A 80 -22.20 -17.85 -0.99
C ALA A 80 -22.97 -19.14 -0.76
N ASP A 81 -22.37 -20.31 -1.01
CA ASP A 81 -22.95 -21.63 -0.77
C ASP A 81 -22.90 -22.08 0.70
N GLY A 82 -22.39 -21.21 1.60
CA GLY A 82 -22.22 -21.51 3.01
C GLY A 82 -20.93 -22.24 3.36
N SER A 83 -20.13 -22.63 2.37
CA SER A 83 -18.85 -23.29 2.61
C SER A 83 -17.83 -22.30 3.19
N THR A 84 -16.90 -22.84 3.98
CA THR A 84 -15.80 -22.07 4.57
C THR A 84 -14.51 -22.84 4.43
N VAL A 85 -13.48 -22.15 3.96
CA VAL A 85 -12.10 -22.68 3.87
C VAL A 85 -11.23 -21.90 4.84
N ARG A 86 -10.64 -22.58 5.82
CA ARG A 86 -9.68 -22.02 6.76
C ARG A 86 -8.26 -22.42 6.38
N VAL A 87 -7.36 -21.45 6.33
CA VAL A 87 -5.95 -21.63 5.99
C VAL A 87 -5.09 -21.13 7.15
N ALA A 88 -4.25 -22.00 7.69
CA ALA A 88 -3.24 -21.61 8.68
C ALA A 88 -2.08 -20.87 7.98
N ILE A 89 -1.58 -19.81 8.63
CA ILE A 89 -0.36 -19.12 8.19
C ILE A 89 0.84 -19.96 8.63
N ARG A 90 1.32 -20.80 7.71
CA ARG A 90 2.50 -21.64 7.97
C ARG A 90 3.75 -20.76 8.04
N PRO A 91 4.65 -20.98 9.03
CA PRO A 91 5.93 -20.29 9.08
C PRO A 91 6.72 -20.55 7.78
N THR A 92 7.08 -19.48 7.13
CA THR A 92 7.87 -19.52 5.87
C THR A 92 8.63 -18.21 5.77
N ALA A 93 9.88 -18.26 5.36
CA ALA A 93 10.72 -17.06 5.19
C ALA A 93 10.87 -16.20 6.48
N GLY A 94 10.84 -16.81 7.66
CA GLY A 94 10.87 -16.09 8.93
C GLY A 94 9.56 -15.36 9.30
N VAL A 95 8.48 -15.56 8.52
CA VAL A 95 7.16 -14.99 8.79
C VAL A 95 6.23 -16.09 9.29
N ASP A 96 5.78 -15.97 10.55
CA ASP A 96 4.87 -16.91 11.22
C ASP A 96 3.44 -16.35 11.41
N ALA A 97 3.24 -15.06 11.16
CA ALA A 97 1.97 -14.36 11.29
C ALA A 97 1.86 -13.22 10.27
N LEU A 98 0.63 -12.81 9.99
CA LEU A 98 0.32 -11.56 9.29
C LEU A 98 -0.06 -10.49 10.31
N TYR A 99 -0.08 -9.21 9.89
CA TYR A 99 -0.39 -8.08 10.76
C TYR A 99 -1.23 -7.04 10.02
N ALA A 100 -2.07 -6.32 10.75
CA ALA A 100 -2.88 -5.23 10.20
C ALA A 100 -2.74 -3.96 11.06
N PRO A 101 -1.57 -3.30 11.07
CA PRO A 101 -1.37 -2.11 11.88
C PRO A 101 -2.23 -0.95 11.38
N ARG A 102 -2.84 -0.21 12.29
CA ARG A 102 -3.56 1.04 11.98
C ARG A 102 -2.61 2.01 11.27
N ARG A 103 -3.12 2.68 10.25
CA ARG A 103 -2.31 3.56 9.40
C ARG A 103 -1.68 4.72 10.17
N TYR A 104 -2.35 5.27 11.16
CA TYR A 104 -1.78 6.35 11.98
C TYR A 104 -0.56 5.88 12.79
N LEU A 105 -0.50 4.61 13.18
CA LEU A 105 0.68 4.00 13.83
C LEU A 105 1.74 3.64 12.80
N PHE A 106 1.35 2.95 11.75
CA PHE A 106 2.29 2.38 10.79
C PHE A 106 2.99 3.44 9.94
N ASP A 107 2.23 4.41 9.41
CA ASP A 107 2.80 5.48 8.62
C ASP A 107 3.76 6.32 9.47
N ARG A 108 3.41 6.61 10.74
CA ARG A 108 4.29 7.31 11.68
C ARG A 108 5.55 6.51 11.99
N LEU A 109 5.44 5.19 12.25
CA LEU A 109 6.58 4.32 12.53
C LEU A 109 7.62 4.39 11.40
N LEU A 110 7.17 4.36 10.14
CA LEU A 110 8.04 4.45 8.97
C LEU A 110 8.71 5.82 8.85
N VAL A 111 7.97 6.91 9.07
CA VAL A 111 8.51 8.29 9.04
C VAL A 111 9.51 8.50 10.17
N ASP A 112 9.20 8.06 11.40
CA ASP A 112 10.10 8.16 12.55
C ASP A 112 11.39 7.34 12.32
N ALA A 113 11.28 6.16 11.71
CA ALA A 113 12.43 5.34 11.34
C ALA A 113 13.29 6.00 10.23
N ALA A 114 12.65 6.66 9.26
CA ALA A 114 13.36 7.44 8.24
C ALA A 114 14.11 8.63 8.87
N ALA A 115 13.47 9.38 9.77
CA ALA A 115 14.12 10.48 10.49
C ALA A 115 15.32 9.99 11.32
N GLN A 116 15.20 8.82 12.00
CA GLN A 116 16.30 8.19 12.72
C GLN A 116 17.45 7.76 11.79
N ALA A 117 17.18 7.52 10.52
CA ALA A 117 18.17 7.23 9.49
C ALA A 117 18.76 8.50 8.83
N GLY A 118 18.52 9.70 9.40
CA GLY A 118 19.09 10.95 8.94
C GLY A 118 18.30 11.65 7.81
N VAL A 119 17.05 11.25 7.57
CA VAL A 119 16.18 11.89 6.57
C VAL A 119 15.61 13.20 7.12
N ASP A 120 15.68 14.28 6.34
CA ASP A 120 15.01 15.55 6.65
C ASP A 120 13.51 15.44 6.34
N VAL A 121 12.66 15.58 7.37
CA VAL A 121 11.21 15.37 7.23
C VAL A 121 10.48 16.71 7.25
N PHE A 122 9.76 17.01 6.15
CA PHE A 122 8.94 18.20 5.95
C PHE A 122 7.45 17.81 5.96
N THR A 123 6.81 17.87 7.10
CA THR A 123 5.36 17.66 7.24
C THR A 123 4.59 18.96 6.99
N GLU A 124 3.28 18.85 6.75
CA GLU A 124 2.39 19.99 6.45
C GLU A 124 2.95 20.88 5.31
N THR A 125 3.65 20.24 4.37
CA THR A 125 4.36 20.88 3.25
C THR A 125 3.92 20.25 1.94
N ALA A 126 3.23 21.01 1.10
CA ALA A 126 2.64 20.54 -0.15
C ALA A 126 3.54 20.86 -1.34
N VAL A 127 3.92 19.86 -2.13
CA VAL A 127 4.60 20.07 -3.41
C VAL A 127 3.64 20.73 -4.38
N THR A 128 4.08 21.84 -4.98
CA THR A 128 3.29 22.67 -5.92
C THR A 128 3.84 22.66 -7.34
N ALA A 129 5.14 22.41 -7.52
CA ALA A 129 5.78 22.34 -8.82
C ALA A 129 7.04 21.45 -8.77
N LEU A 130 7.46 21.00 -9.94
CA LEU A 130 8.77 20.41 -10.15
C LEU A 130 9.75 21.46 -10.66
N ARG A 131 11.02 21.26 -10.36
CA ARG A 131 12.13 22.05 -10.89
C ARG A 131 12.75 21.27 -12.05
N TYR A 132 13.16 21.97 -13.09
CA TYR A 132 13.78 21.38 -14.27
C TYR A 132 15.09 22.08 -14.57
N ASP A 133 16.05 21.37 -15.15
CA ASP A 133 17.20 21.98 -15.80
C ASP A 133 16.90 22.27 -17.29
N GLU A 134 17.89 22.82 -17.97
CA GLU A 134 17.79 23.22 -19.39
C GLU A 134 17.54 22.02 -20.32
N THR A 135 17.86 20.79 -19.88
CA THR A 135 17.62 19.55 -20.66
C THR A 135 16.23 18.98 -20.46
N GLY A 136 15.42 19.59 -19.56
CA GLY A 136 14.10 19.07 -19.16
C GLY A 136 14.16 17.96 -18.12
N ARG A 137 15.33 17.69 -17.52
CA ARG A 137 15.48 16.77 -16.41
C ARG A 137 14.92 17.37 -15.12
N VAL A 138 14.19 16.59 -14.33
CA VAL A 138 13.71 16.99 -13.00
C VAL A 138 14.91 17.16 -12.05
N ARG A 139 14.94 18.29 -11.33
CA ARG A 139 15.99 18.70 -10.39
C ARG A 139 15.47 19.09 -9.02
N GLY A 140 14.42 18.42 -8.57
CA GLY A 140 13.82 18.65 -7.26
C GLY A 140 12.42 19.25 -7.35
N VAL A 141 11.95 19.78 -6.24
CA VAL A 141 10.58 20.28 -6.09
C VAL A 141 10.56 21.70 -5.53
N ARG A 142 9.46 22.40 -5.83
CA ARG A 142 8.99 23.56 -5.08
C ARG A 142 7.80 23.11 -4.24
N ALA A 143 7.82 23.46 -2.97
CA ALA A 143 6.76 23.15 -2.03
C ALA A 143 6.32 24.39 -1.28
N MET A 144 5.17 24.33 -0.65
CA MET A 144 4.62 25.39 0.19
C MET A 144 4.28 24.83 1.57
N ASP A 145 4.79 25.43 2.63
CA ASP A 145 4.48 25.05 4.00
C ASP A 145 3.12 25.62 4.44
N ARG A 146 2.67 25.22 5.63
CA ARG A 146 1.40 25.66 6.20
C ARG A 146 1.28 27.18 6.38
N SER A 147 2.40 27.90 6.52
CA SER A 147 2.42 29.36 6.64
C SER A 147 2.31 30.07 5.29
N GLY A 148 2.29 29.35 4.19
CA GLY A 148 2.33 29.87 2.83
C GLY A 148 3.73 30.20 2.32
N ARG A 149 4.80 29.85 3.09
CA ARG A 149 6.17 30.08 2.67
C ARG A 149 6.59 29.04 1.64
N THR A 150 7.20 29.52 0.57
CA THR A 150 7.80 28.66 -0.45
C THR A 150 9.09 28.01 0.06
N VAL A 151 9.20 26.69 -0.14
CA VAL A 151 10.39 25.90 0.16
C VAL A 151 10.89 25.28 -1.14
N GLU A 152 12.15 25.57 -1.50
CA GLU A 152 12.81 24.96 -2.65
C GLU A 152 13.70 23.81 -2.18
N LEU A 153 13.48 22.64 -2.72
CA LEU A 153 14.23 21.42 -2.39
C LEU A 153 14.90 20.89 -3.68
N PRO A 154 16.11 21.37 -4.00
CA PRO A 154 16.88 20.87 -5.13
C PRO A 154 17.33 19.43 -4.86
N ALA A 155 17.24 18.55 -5.87
CA ALA A 155 17.63 17.15 -5.77
C ALA A 155 18.05 16.57 -7.11
N SER A 156 18.89 15.54 -7.05
CA SER A 156 19.29 14.76 -8.24
C SER A 156 18.15 13.85 -8.73
N MET A 157 17.32 13.35 -7.80
CA MET A 157 16.17 12.49 -8.07
C MET A 157 14.94 12.97 -7.29
N THR A 158 13.76 12.96 -7.92
CA THR A 158 12.47 13.22 -7.29
C THR A 158 11.59 11.98 -7.35
N VAL A 159 11.11 11.49 -6.20
CA VAL A 159 10.27 10.30 -6.11
C VAL A 159 8.84 10.68 -5.74
N GLY A 160 7.88 10.40 -6.62
CA GLY A 160 6.46 10.47 -6.31
C GLY A 160 6.01 9.20 -5.57
N ALA A 161 5.68 9.35 -4.28
CA ALA A 161 5.14 8.31 -3.41
C ALA A 161 3.83 8.78 -2.75
N ASP A 162 3.15 9.72 -3.40
CA ASP A 162 2.02 10.51 -2.92
C ASP A 162 0.64 9.90 -3.28
N GLY A 163 0.64 8.60 -3.62
CA GLY A 163 -0.55 7.76 -3.71
C GLY A 163 -1.34 7.95 -5.00
N ILE A 164 -2.59 7.47 -4.98
CA ILE A 164 -3.48 7.37 -6.16
C ILE A 164 -3.66 8.71 -6.88
N ARG A 165 -3.73 9.81 -6.11
CA ARG A 165 -3.88 11.18 -6.64
C ARG A 165 -2.53 11.90 -6.66
N SER A 166 -1.50 11.21 -7.14
CA SER A 166 -0.13 11.71 -7.16
C SER A 166 -0.01 13.05 -7.89
N THR A 167 0.44 14.06 -7.16
CA THR A 167 0.80 15.37 -7.70
C THR A 167 2.02 15.25 -8.60
N VAL A 168 3.01 14.45 -8.19
CA VAL A 168 4.22 14.23 -8.99
C VAL A 168 3.87 13.59 -10.34
N ALA A 169 3.08 12.50 -10.34
CA ALA A 169 2.65 11.83 -11.56
C ALA A 169 1.86 12.78 -12.50
N ALA A 170 1.05 13.68 -11.94
CA ALA A 170 0.31 14.68 -12.71
C ALA A 170 1.23 15.73 -13.32
N LEU A 171 2.18 16.27 -12.55
CA LEU A 171 3.13 17.30 -13.00
C LEU A 171 4.06 16.80 -14.12
N ILE A 172 4.53 15.55 -14.02
CA ILE A 172 5.36 14.93 -15.08
C ILE A 172 4.52 14.35 -16.23
N ARG A 173 3.18 14.37 -16.12
CA ARG A 173 2.26 13.72 -17.07
C ARG A 173 2.63 12.25 -17.32
N ALA A 174 2.87 11.50 -16.22
CA ALA A 174 3.30 10.11 -16.31
C ALA A 174 2.34 9.26 -17.16
N PRO A 175 2.80 8.64 -18.26
CA PRO A 175 1.92 7.86 -19.13
C PRO A 175 1.31 6.65 -18.39
N VAL A 176 0.01 6.43 -18.57
CA VAL A 176 -0.65 5.20 -18.16
C VAL A 176 -0.40 4.16 -19.25
N ILE A 177 0.30 3.07 -18.90
CA ILE A 177 0.66 1.97 -19.81
C ILE A 177 -0.46 0.94 -19.88
N ARG A 178 -1.11 0.70 -18.73
CA ARG A 178 -2.24 -0.23 -18.60
C ARG A 178 -3.30 0.38 -17.70
N GLN A 179 -4.57 0.27 -18.12
CA GLN A 179 -5.74 0.72 -17.39
C GLN A 179 -6.62 -0.49 -17.04
N GLY A 180 -7.05 -0.59 -15.79
CA GLY A 180 -8.06 -1.55 -15.34
C GLY A 180 -9.46 -1.17 -15.79
N ARG A 181 -10.36 -2.14 -15.80
CA ARG A 181 -11.76 -1.98 -16.20
C ARG A 181 -12.72 -1.92 -15.02
N PHE A 182 -12.41 -2.70 -13.97
CA PHE A 182 -13.26 -2.88 -12.83
C PHE A 182 -12.78 -2.07 -11.63
N ARG A 183 -13.68 -1.84 -10.67
CA ARG A 183 -13.40 -1.11 -9.44
C ARG A 183 -14.42 -1.46 -8.38
N SER A 184 -13.98 -1.51 -7.14
CA SER A 184 -14.83 -1.73 -5.97
C SER A 184 -15.20 -0.41 -5.31
N ALA A 185 -16.47 -0.26 -4.93
CA ALA A 185 -16.86 0.69 -3.90
C ALA A 185 -16.86 -0.04 -2.55
N VAL A 186 -16.32 0.59 -1.52
CA VAL A 186 -16.12 0.00 -0.20
C VAL A 186 -16.73 0.89 0.88
N LEU A 187 -17.43 0.27 1.83
CA LEU A 187 -17.74 0.87 3.13
C LEU A 187 -16.98 0.11 4.22
N TYR A 188 -16.47 0.81 5.21
CA TYR A 188 -15.81 0.16 6.35
C TYR A 188 -15.97 0.97 7.62
N ARG A 189 -15.88 0.27 8.76
CA ARG A 189 -15.80 0.86 10.09
C ARG A 189 -14.95 -0.02 11.02
N TYR A 190 -14.62 0.53 12.17
CA TYR A 190 -14.03 -0.22 13.26
C TYR A 190 -15.09 -0.53 14.29
N ILE A 191 -15.02 -1.75 14.84
CA ILE A 191 -15.90 -2.23 15.90
C ILE A 191 -15.05 -2.84 17.03
N THR A 192 -15.60 -2.88 18.24
CA THR A 192 -15.07 -3.60 19.40
C THR A 192 -16.02 -4.71 19.80
N GLY A 193 -15.52 -5.69 20.58
CA GLY A 193 -16.34 -6.81 21.07
C GLY A 193 -16.47 -7.98 20.09
N VAL A 194 -15.83 -7.92 18.91
CA VAL A 194 -15.75 -9.07 18.00
C VAL A 194 -14.34 -9.63 18.01
N LEU A 195 -14.19 -10.83 18.52
CA LEU A 195 -12.95 -11.60 18.46
C LEU A 195 -12.93 -12.40 17.15
N ALA A 196 -12.48 -11.78 16.06
CA ALA A 196 -12.26 -12.51 14.83
C ALA A 196 -11.01 -13.40 14.97
N ASP A 197 -11.19 -14.72 14.77
CA ASP A 197 -10.06 -15.66 14.73
C ASP A 197 -9.36 -15.58 13.37
N GLY A 198 -8.37 -14.69 13.29
CA GLY A 198 -7.65 -14.40 12.07
C GLY A 198 -8.37 -13.45 11.12
N TYR A 199 -7.88 -13.37 9.87
CA TYR A 199 -8.59 -12.64 8.84
C TYR A 199 -9.80 -13.41 8.36
N GLN A 200 -10.93 -12.72 8.19
CA GLN A 200 -12.14 -13.28 7.61
C GLN A 200 -12.42 -12.57 6.28
N TRP A 201 -12.53 -13.33 5.22
CA TRP A 201 -12.87 -12.86 3.88
C TRP A 201 -14.14 -13.54 3.41
N ALA A 202 -15.07 -12.79 2.84
CA ALA A 202 -16.34 -13.33 2.38
C ALA A 202 -16.64 -12.87 0.95
N TYR A 203 -17.12 -13.79 0.14
CA TYR A 203 -17.40 -13.59 -1.27
C TYR A 203 -18.76 -14.23 -1.61
N GLY A 204 -19.77 -13.40 -1.82
CA GLY A 204 -21.10 -13.92 -2.12
C GLY A 204 -22.01 -12.89 -2.79
N ASN A 205 -22.80 -13.36 -3.76
CA ASN A 205 -23.88 -12.60 -4.39
C ASN A 205 -23.49 -11.20 -4.91
N GLY A 206 -22.29 -11.10 -5.52
CA GLY A 206 -21.76 -9.84 -6.02
C GLY A 206 -21.40 -8.83 -4.92
N ALA A 207 -21.15 -9.31 -3.71
CA ALA A 207 -20.67 -8.55 -2.57
C ALA A 207 -19.43 -9.21 -1.95
N GLY A 208 -18.47 -8.42 -1.51
CA GLY A 208 -17.35 -8.87 -0.69
C GLY A 208 -17.45 -8.29 0.70
N ALA A 209 -16.96 -9.00 1.72
CA ALA A 209 -16.83 -8.49 3.08
C ALA A 209 -15.58 -9.04 3.74
N GLY A 210 -15.16 -8.43 4.84
CA GLY A 210 -14.07 -8.96 5.64
C GLY A 210 -14.00 -8.35 7.03
N LEU A 211 -13.43 -9.14 7.95
CA LEU A 211 -13.11 -8.76 9.31
C LEU A 211 -11.61 -8.88 9.50
N ILE A 212 -10.98 -7.80 9.92
CA ILE A 212 -9.53 -7.70 10.06
C ILE A 212 -9.21 -7.17 11.46
N PRO A 213 -8.79 -8.05 12.39
CA PRO A 213 -8.31 -7.61 13.70
C PRO A 213 -7.14 -6.64 13.56
N THR A 214 -7.18 -5.56 14.33
CA THR A 214 -6.18 -4.49 14.29
C THR A 214 -5.87 -3.98 15.70
N ASN A 215 -5.15 -2.87 15.82
CA ASN A 215 -4.79 -2.27 17.09
C ASN A 215 -6.01 -1.89 17.95
N ASP A 216 -5.76 -1.61 19.22
CA ASP A 216 -6.73 -1.11 20.22
C ASP A 216 -7.90 -2.08 20.47
N GLY A 217 -7.69 -3.39 20.28
CA GLY A 217 -8.75 -4.41 20.42
C GLY A 217 -9.88 -4.23 19.41
N GLN A 218 -9.64 -3.51 18.31
CA GLN A 218 -10.63 -3.24 17.28
C GLN A 218 -10.53 -4.24 16.14
N THR A 219 -11.65 -4.42 15.45
CA THR A 219 -11.72 -5.13 14.17
C THR A 219 -12.19 -4.16 13.09
N CYS A 220 -11.41 -4.03 12.01
CA CYS A 220 -11.86 -3.36 10.80
C CYS A 220 -12.84 -4.28 10.06
N VAL A 221 -14.08 -3.86 9.92
CA VAL A 221 -15.08 -4.54 9.10
C VAL A 221 -15.31 -3.73 7.85
N PHE A 222 -15.19 -4.38 6.69
CA PHE A 222 -15.51 -3.75 5.42
C PHE A 222 -16.52 -4.57 4.64
N VAL A 223 -17.25 -3.88 3.78
CA VAL A 223 -18.10 -4.46 2.73
C VAL A 223 -17.79 -3.79 1.41
N SER A 224 -17.92 -4.53 0.33
CA SER A 224 -17.59 -4.03 -1.01
C SER A 224 -18.53 -4.59 -2.07
N THR A 225 -18.71 -3.83 -3.13
CA THR A 225 -19.47 -4.23 -4.34
C THR A 225 -19.13 -3.27 -5.49
N THR A 226 -19.80 -3.38 -6.63
CA THR A 226 -19.61 -2.42 -7.72
C THR A 226 -20.09 -1.01 -7.30
N PRO A 227 -19.50 0.07 -7.85
CA PRO A 227 -19.94 1.44 -7.55
C PRO A 227 -21.40 1.71 -7.86
N GLU A 228 -21.93 1.10 -8.90
CA GLU A 228 -23.34 1.22 -9.33
C GLU A 228 -24.27 0.68 -8.27
N ARG A 229 -24.01 -0.54 -7.81
CA ARG A 229 -24.79 -1.21 -6.76
C ARG A 229 -24.67 -0.48 -5.41
N MET A 230 -23.45 -0.07 -5.04
CA MET A 230 -23.23 0.72 -3.83
C MET A 230 -24.04 2.02 -3.83
N ARG A 231 -24.09 2.74 -4.96
CA ARG A 231 -24.92 3.95 -5.08
C ARG A 231 -26.40 3.67 -4.88
N GLY A 232 -26.89 2.56 -5.46
CA GLY A 232 -28.27 2.12 -5.28
C GLY A 232 -28.63 1.88 -3.81
N LEU A 233 -27.80 1.11 -3.10
CA LEU A 233 -28.02 0.77 -1.69
C LEU A 233 -27.90 2.00 -0.77
N ARG A 234 -26.94 2.88 -1.01
CA ARG A 234 -26.74 4.08 -0.20
C ARG A 234 -27.86 5.11 -0.26
N ARG A 235 -28.81 4.99 -1.18
CA ARG A 235 -30.03 5.81 -1.17
C ARG A 235 -30.87 5.59 0.10
N TYR A 236 -30.73 4.41 0.71
CA TYR A 236 -31.39 4.04 1.97
C TYR A 236 -30.49 4.28 3.21
N GLY A 237 -29.32 4.90 3.04
CA GLY A 237 -28.37 5.20 4.09
C GLY A 237 -27.13 4.29 4.08
N ALA A 238 -26.07 4.75 4.72
CA ALA A 238 -24.80 4.00 4.78
C ALA A 238 -24.90 2.73 5.65
N GLU A 239 -25.65 2.79 6.76
CA GLU A 239 -25.88 1.63 7.64
C GLU A 239 -26.66 0.54 6.92
N HIS A 240 -27.72 0.91 6.19
CA HIS A 240 -28.47 -0.04 5.37
C HIS A 240 -27.58 -0.72 4.33
N ALA A 241 -26.83 0.07 3.55
CA ALA A 241 -25.92 -0.47 2.53
C ALA A 241 -24.85 -1.40 3.13
N PHE A 242 -24.31 -1.04 4.28
CA PHE A 242 -23.32 -1.83 4.99
C PHE A 242 -23.90 -3.18 5.45
N THR A 243 -25.04 -3.16 6.13
CA THR A 243 -25.69 -4.38 6.64
C THR A 243 -26.15 -5.28 5.50
N GLU A 244 -26.76 -4.73 4.47
CA GLU A 244 -27.26 -5.47 3.31
C GLU A 244 -26.11 -6.21 2.58
N LEU A 245 -25.00 -5.51 2.31
CA LEU A 245 -23.84 -6.12 1.66
C LEU A 245 -23.17 -7.17 2.56
N LEU A 246 -23.13 -6.94 3.87
CA LEU A 246 -22.58 -7.92 4.83
C LEU A 246 -23.43 -9.21 4.81
N VAL A 247 -24.75 -9.09 4.85
CA VAL A 247 -25.65 -10.25 4.76
C VAL A 247 -25.48 -11.02 3.47
N GLN A 248 -25.30 -10.32 2.36
CA GLN A 248 -25.13 -10.94 1.04
C GLN A 248 -23.77 -11.63 0.89
N ALA A 249 -22.70 -11.06 1.45
CA ALA A 249 -21.36 -11.63 1.38
C ALA A 249 -21.14 -12.73 2.42
N ALA A 250 -21.64 -12.54 3.65
CA ALA A 250 -21.39 -13.42 4.79
C ALA A 250 -22.56 -13.38 5.81
N PRO A 251 -23.66 -14.09 5.56
CA PRO A 251 -24.82 -14.09 6.49
C PRO A 251 -24.44 -14.46 7.93
N THR A 252 -23.52 -15.40 8.09
CA THR A 252 -23.04 -15.89 9.40
C THR A 252 -22.25 -14.86 10.21
N LEU A 253 -21.69 -13.84 9.55
CA LEU A 253 -20.93 -12.76 10.20
C LEU A 253 -21.82 -11.56 10.57
N ARG A 254 -23.09 -11.56 10.15
CA ARG A 254 -24.00 -10.43 10.38
C ARG A 254 -24.22 -10.16 11.87
N ASP A 255 -24.68 -11.16 12.61
CA ASP A 255 -25.11 -10.96 14.01
C ASP A 255 -23.94 -10.54 14.92
N PRO A 256 -22.75 -11.16 14.86
CA PRO A 256 -21.59 -10.67 15.60
C PRO A 256 -21.22 -9.21 15.27
N VAL A 257 -21.34 -8.80 14.00
CA VAL A 257 -20.98 -7.44 13.58
C VAL A 257 -22.04 -6.40 13.95
N VAL A 258 -23.31 -6.74 13.82
CA VAL A 258 -24.43 -5.81 14.11
C VAL A 258 -24.60 -5.59 15.62
N THR A 259 -24.31 -6.60 16.45
CA THR A 259 -24.37 -6.50 17.92
C THR A 259 -23.11 -5.87 18.53
N ALA A 260 -22.02 -5.75 17.75
CA ALA A 260 -20.78 -5.14 18.20
C ALA A 260 -20.91 -3.62 18.40
N THR A 261 -20.06 -3.07 19.26
CA THR A 261 -20.03 -1.63 19.50
C THR A 261 -19.23 -0.93 18.39
N PRO A 262 -19.82 0.01 17.63
CA PRO A 262 -19.08 0.83 16.67
C PRO A 262 -18.03 1.70 17.37
N ALA A 263 -16.78 1.58 16.97
CA ALA A 263 -15.68 2.42 17.46
C ALA A 263 -15.47 3.67 16.62
N ALA A 264 -16.04 3.71 15.41
CA ALA A 264 -15.98 4.86 14.50
C ALA A 264 -17.17 4.85 13.53
N PRO A 265 -17.53 6.03 12.96
CA PRO A 265 -18.51 6.11 11.88
C PRO A 265 -18.09 5.32 10.64
N ILE A 266 -19.07 4.89 9.83
CA ILE A 266 -18.80 4.28 8.52
C ILE A 266 -18.08 5.29 7.62
N ARG A 267 -16.97 4.83 7.04
CA ARG A 267 -16.22 5.54 6.00
C ARG A 267 -16.43 4.84 4.65
N GLY A 268 -16.30 5.60 3.57
CA GLY A 268 -16.51 5.08 2.23
C GLY A 268 -15.41 5.41 1.25
N TRP A 269 -15.24 4.52 0.29
CA TRP A 269 -14.40 4.66 -0.89
C TRP A 269 -15.24 4.38 -2.13
N GLY A 270 -15.23 5.31 -3.09
CA GLY A 270 -16.06 5.19 -4.30
C GLY A 270 -15.44 4.38 -5.45
N GLY A 271 -14.20 3.96 -5.29
CA GLY A 271 -13.44 3.20 -6.29
C GLY A 271 -12.86 4.05 -7.42
N VAL A 272 -11.67 3.66 -7.86
CA VAL A 272 -11.07 4.08 -9.13
C VAL A 272 -10.52 2.84 -9.83
N PRO A 273 -10.55 2.79 -11.18
CA PRO A 273 -9.95 1.67 -11.91
C PRO A 273 -8.46 1.56 -11.61
N GLY A 274 -7.94 0.33 -11.58
CA GLY A 274 -6.52 0.07 -11.47
C GLY A 274 -5.74 0.67 -12.64
N TYR A 275 -4.44 0.93 -12.44
CA TYR A 275 -3.56 1.39 -13.51
C TYR A 275 -2.10 1.01 -13.25
N VAL A 276 -1.36 0.92 -14.35
CA VAL A 276 0.11 0.83 -14.34
C VAL A 276 0.63 2.03 -15.14
N ARG A 277 1.49 2.84 -14.53
CA ARG A 277 2.16 3.95 -15.20
C ARG A 277 3.60 3.59 -15.52
N ARG A 278 4.16 4.23 -16.55
CA ARG A 278 5.60 4.38 -16.64
C ARG A 278 6.07 5.04 -15.35
N CYS A 279 7.00 4.38 -14.64
CA CYS A 279 7.34 4.81 -13.28
C CYS A 279 8.68 5.51 -13.16
N TRP A 280 9.30 5.90 -14.26
CA TRP A 280 10.55 6.65 -14.23
C TRP A 280 10.79 7.49 -15.49
N GLY A 281 11.68 8.46 -15.37
CA GLY A 281 12.21 9.30 -16.41
C GLY A 281 13.39 10.10 -15.90
N ALA A 282 13.88 11.05 -16.69
CA ALA A 282 15.05 11.85 -16.33
C ALA A 282 14.84 12.62 -15.01
N GLY A 283 15.50 12.17 -13.94
CA GLY A 283 15.46 12.79 -12.62
C GLY A 283 14.17 12.54 -11.81
N TRP A 284 13.33 11.58 -12.20
CA TRP A 284 12.13 11.26 -11.45
C TRP A 284 11.78 9.76 -11.47
N ALA A 285 11.12 9.31 -10.39
CA ALA A 285 10.53 7.99 -10.29
C ALA A 285 9.18 8.03 -9.56
N LEU A 286 8.37 6.96 -9.71
CA LEU A 286 7.12 6.75 -8.99
C LEU A 286 7.17 5.42 -8.24
N VAL A 287 6.70 5.42 -6.98
CA VAL A 287 6.68 4.27 -6.08
C VAL A 287 5.28 4.08 -5.51
N GLY A 288 4.84 2.83 -5.35
CA GLY A 288 3.52 2.48 -4.86
C GLY A 288 2.40 3.02 -5.75
N ASP A 289 1.26 3.39 -5.13
CA ASP A 289 0.06 3.83 -5.86
C ASP A 289 0.27 5.02 -6.81
N ALA A 290 1.33 5.79 -6.66
CA ALA A 290 1.67 6.83 -7.63
C ALA A 290 2.02 6.25 -9.01
N GLY A 291 2.66 5.07 -9.03
CA GLY A 291 3.08 4.37 -10.26
C GLY A 291 2.25 3.15 -10.62
N TYR A 292 1.72 2.44 -9.62
CA TYR A 292 0.98 1.20 -9.79
C TYR A 292 -0.13 1.10 -8.75
N PHE A 293 -1.37 1.10 -9.20
CA PHE A 293 -2.54 0.92 -8.35
C PHE A 293 -3.42 -0.20 -8.90
N LYS A 294 -3.87 -1.08 -8.03
CA LYS A 294 -4.90 -2.07 -8.31
C LYS A 294 -6.05 -1.95 -7.32
N ASP A 295 -7.19 -2.52 -7.67
CA ASP A 295 -8.37 -2.52 -6.80
C ASP A 295 -8.04 -3.08 -5.40
N PRO A 296 -8.53 -2.45 -4.31
CA PRO A 296 -8.23 -2.87 -2.94
C PRO A 296 -8.83 -4.22 -2.53
N ILE A 297 -9.66 -4.86 -3.37
CA ILE A 297 -10.36 -6.10 -3.04
C ILE A 297 -9.42 -7.26 -2.67
N THR A 298 -8.18 -7.24 -3.16
CA THR A 298 -7.14 -8.23 -2.82
C THR A 298 -6.24 -7.80 -1.66
N THR A 299 -6.48 -6.61 -1.08
CA THR A 299 -5.85 -6.11 0.16
C THR A 299 -4.31 -6.14 0.13
N HIS A 300 -3.67 -5.77 -0.99
CA HIS A 300 -2.22 -5.91 -1.17
C HIS A 300 -1.47 -4.59 -1.35
N GLY A 301 -2.16 -3.44 -1.36
CA GLY A 301 -1.58 -2.14 -1.73
C GLY A 301 -0.43 -1.68 -0.85
N MET A 302 -0.46 -1.94 0.48
CA MET A 302 0.67 -1.59 1.36
C MET A 302 1.89 -2.47 1.10
N THR A 303 1.68 -3.76 0.84
CA THR A 303 2.75 -4.71 0.48
C THR A 303 3.39 -4.31 -0.84
N ASP A 304 2.60 -3.97 -1.87
CA ASP A 304 3.13 -3.42 -3.13
C ASP A 304 3.97 -2.16 -2.91
N ALA A 305 3.50 -1.26 -2.05
CA ALA A 305 4.20 0.00 -1.76
C ALA A 305 5.57 -0.24 -1.12
N MET A 306 5.68 -1.21 -0.21
CA MET A 306 6.94 -1.60 0.41
C MET A 306 7.88 -2.31 -0.57
N ARG A 307 7.34 -3.23 -1.40
CA ARG A 307 8.09 -3.87 -2.48
C ARG A 307 8.68 -2.84 -3.45
N ASP A 308 7.86 -1.93 -3.94
CA ASP A 308 8.29 -0.91 -4.88
C ASP A 308 9.36 0.00 -4.27
N ALA A 309 9.25 0.33 -2.97
CA ALA A 309 10.24 1.11 -2.24
C ALA A 309 11.61 0.40 -2.20
N GLU A 310 11.62 -0.91 -1.91
CA GLU A 310 12.86 -1.70 -1.87
C GLU A 310 13.49 -1.84 -3.25
N LEU A 311 12.69 -2.19 -4.27
CA LEU A 311 13.18 -2.30 -5.65
C LEU A 311 13.74 -0.97 -6.17
N PHE A 312 13.10 0.15 -5.83
CA PHE A 312 13.60 1.47 -6.21
C PHE A 312 14.89 1.82 -5.46
N ALA A 313 14.97 1.55 -4.16
CA ALA A 313 16.18 1.79 -3.38
C ALA A 313 17.36 0.99 -3.94
N GLU A 314 17.17 -0.28 -4.29
CA GLU A 314 18.20 -1.10 -4.95
C GLU A 314 18.64 -0.51 -6.30
N ALA A 315 17.70 -0.04 -7.13
CA ALA A 315 18.05 0.59 -8.40
C ALA A 315 18.90 1.86 -8.19
N MET A 316 18.62 2.64 -7.15
CA MET A 316 19.42 3.82 -6.81
C MET A 316 20.82 3.42 -6.31
N LEU A 317 20.95 2.35 -5.54
CA LEU A 317 22.25 1.81 -5.13
C LEU A 317 23.07 1.31 -6.33
N ASP A 318 22.44 0.61 -7.27
CA ASP A 318 23.09 0.19 -8.50
C ASP A 318 23.59 1.41 -9.33
N ALA A 319 22.79 2.48 -9.37
CA ALA A 319 23.16 3.71 -10.06
C ALA A 319 24.37 4.41 -9.40
N THR A 320 24.42 4.47 -8.06
CA THR A 320 25.57 5.01 -7.33
C THR A 320 26.81 4.15 -7.47
N ALA A 321 26.65 2.84 -7.67
CA ALA A 321 27.74 1.90 -7.94
C ALA A 321 28.26 1.96 -9.39
N GLY A 322 27.72 2.89 -10.24
CA GLY A 322 28.20 3.15 -11.58
C GLY A 322 27.32 2.61 -12.73
N LEU A 323 26.19 1.95 -12.41
CA LEU A 323 25.23 1.60 -13.45
C LEU A 323 24.55 2.88 -13.98
N PRO A 324 24.41 3.11 -15.30
CA PRO A 324 23.68 4.26 -15.80
C PRO A 324 22.25 4.35 -15.20
N GLU A 325 21.87 5.51 -14.69
CA GLU A 325 20.57 5.74 -14.01
C GLU A 325 19.38 5.19 -14.81
N ALA A 326 19.36 5.47 -16.13
CA ALA A 326 18.29 5.00 -17.01
C ALA A 326 18.20 3.46 -17.06
N VAL A 327 19.34 2.76 -16.98
CA VAL A 327 19.39 1.29 -16.97
C VAL A 327 18.88 0.75 -15.63
N ALA A 328 19.32 1.35 -14.52
CA ALA A 328 18.89 0.97 -13.17
C ALA A 328 17.36 1.16 -13.01
N LEU A 329 16.83 2.31 -13.43
CA LEU A 329 15.40 2.59 -13.33
C LEU A 329 14.55 1.77 -14.31
N ALA A 330 15.07 1.47 -15.51
CA ALA A 330 14.40 0.54 -16.43
C ALA A 330 14.28 -0.87 -15.83
N ARG A 331 15.35 -1.32 -15.14
CA ARG A 331 15.35 -2.59 -14.42
C ARG A 331 14.34 -2.59 -13.25
N TYR A 332 14.28 -1.51 -12.47
CA TYR A 332 13.25 -1.32 -11.44
C TYR A 332 11.85 -1.50 -12.03
N GLN A 333 11.51 -0.78 -13.10
CA GLN A 333 10.22 -0.90 -13.75
C GLN A 333 9.94 -2.32 -14.25
N ALA A 334 10.91 -2.96 -14.91
CA ALA A 334 10.74 -4.31 -15.47
C ALA A 334 10.43 -5.35 -14.37
N ILE A 335 11.14 -5.28 -13.22
CA ILE A 335 10.91 -6.18 -12.09
C ILE A 335 9.54 -5.90 -11.46
N ARG A 336 9.21 -4.62 -11.17
CA ARG A 336 7.92 -4.23 -10.65
C ARG A 336 6.78 -4.73 -11.54
N ASP A 337 6.86 -4.50 -12.85
CA ASP A 337 5.81 -4.85 -13.79
C ASP A 337 5.65 -6.38 -13.91
N ARG A 338 6.75 -7.14 -13.89
CA ARG A 338 6.73 -8.59 -13.88
C ARG A 338 6.03 -9.13 -12.63
N LEU A 339 6.40 -8.68 -11.43
CA LEU A 339 5.81 -9.12 -10.17
C LEU A 339 4.34 -8.70 -10.02
N SER A 340 3.97 -7.55 -10.59
CA SER A 340 2.62 -6.99 -10.47
C SER A 340 1.63 -7.56 -11.48
N SER A 341 2.07 -8.04 -12.64
CA SER A 341 1.18 -8.30 -13.80
C SER A 341 0.12 -9.36 -13.53
N GLN A 342 0.50 -10.47 -12.90
CA GLN A 342 -0.42 -11.57 -12.59
C GLN A 342 -1.41 -11.17 -11.49
N LEU A 343 -0.93 -10.51 -10.44
CA LEU A 343 -1.78 -10.04 -9.35
C LEU A 343 -2.75 -8.96 -9.83
N PHE A 344 -2.31 -8.04 -10.71
CA PHE A 344 -3.19 -7.05 -11.34
C PHE A 344 -4.32 -7.72 -12.11
N ALA A 345 -3.99 -8.71 -12.96
CA ALA A 345 -4.98 -9.42 -13.76
C ALA A 345 -5.98 -10.20 -12.88
N ALA A 346 -5.48 -10.93 -11.87
CA ALA A 346 -6.34 -11.66 -10.95
C ALA A 346 -7.23 -10.71 -10.13
N THR A 347 -6.71 -9.55 -9.71
CA THR A 347 -7.48 -8.52 -9.00
C THR A 347 -8.59 -7.94 -9.87
N GLU A 348 -8.34 -7.67 -11.15
CA GLU A 348 -9.37 -7.23 -12.10
C GLU A 348 -10.51 -8.25 -12.20
N ASP A 349 -10.17 -9.54 -12.33
CA ASP A 349 -11.16 -10.62 -12.40
C ASP A 349 -11.97 -10.72 -11.08
N VAL A 350 -11.35 -10.52 -9.92
CA VAL A 350 -12.05 -10.49 -8.62
C VAL A 350 -12.93 -9.23 -8.52
N ALA A 351 -12.47 -8.06 -8.96
CA ALA A 351 -13.21 -6.81 -8.90
C ALA A 351 -14.40 -6.72 -9.89
N ALA A 352 -14.59 -7.74 -10.73
CA ALA A 352 -15.76 -7.85 -11.60
C ALA A 352 -17.06 -8.19 -10.85
N TYR A 353 -16.97 -8.80 -9.66
CA TYR A 353 -18.11 -9.19 -8.83
C TYR A 353 -19.12 -10.15 -9.49
N ASP A 354 -18.70 -10.91 -10.50
CA ASP A 354 -19.51 -11.87 -11.25
C ASP A 354 -19.20 -13.34 -10.88
N TRP A 355 -18.97 -13.60 -9.60
CA TRP A 355 -18.48 -14.88 -9.11
C TRP A 355 -19.58 -15.93 -8.95
N THR A 356 -19.25 -17.16 -9.31
CA THR A 356 -19.69 -18.37 -8.63
C THR A 356 -18.69 -18.76 -7.57
N THR A 357 -19.03 -19.66 -6.63
CA THR A 357 -18.10 -20.15 -5.60
C THR A 357 -16.84 -20.73 -6.24
N ASP A 358 -16.96 -21.62 -7.22
CA ASP A 358 -15.81 -22.25 -7.89
C ASP A 358 -14.91 -21.22 -8.59
N ARG A 359 -15.53 -20.24 -9.25
CA ARG A 359 -14.79 -19.18 -9.93
C ARG A 359 -13.98 -18.35 -8.95
N VAL A 360 -14.59 -17.84 -7.87
CA VAL A 360 -13.87 -17.02 -6.90
C VAL A 360 -12.77 -17.80 -6.18
N GLN A 361 -12.99 -19.09 -5.85
CA GLN A 361 -11.94 -19.95 -5.30
C GLN A 361 -10.75 -20.08 -6.24
N THR A 362 -11.00 -20.24 -7.54
CA THR A 362 -9.95 -20.30 -8.56
C THR A 362 -9.20 -18.98 -8.68
N LEU A 363 -9.91 -17.84 -8.65
CA LEU A 363 -9.30 -16.52 -8.67
C LEU A 363 -8.43 -16.27 -7.43
N LEU A 364 -8.90 -16.65 -6.24
CA LEU A 364 -8.13 -16.50 -5.00
C LEU A 364 -6.87 -17.36 -4.98
N ARG A 365 -6.88 -18.56 -5.60
CA ARG A 365 -5.66 -19.34 -5.79
C ARG A 365 -4.65 -18.64 -6.72
N ARG A 366 -5.11 -17.99 -7.80
CA ARG A 366 -4.26 -17.16 -8.67
C ARG A 366 -3.65 -15.97 -7.90
N VAL A 367 -4.47 -15.29 -7.08
CA VAL A 367 -4.00 -14.21 -6.19
C VAL A 367 -2.91 -14.74 -5.24
N SER A 368 -3.14 -15.88 -4.59
CA SER A 368 -2.17 -16.49 -3.67
C SER A 368 -0.87 -16.89 -4.36
N SER A 369 -0.93 -17.45 -5.58
CA SER A 369 0.25 -17.80 -6.37
C SER A 369 1.08 -16.56 -6.70
N ALA A 370 0.46 -15.49 -7.20
CA ALA A 370 1.15 -14.24 -7.53
C ALA A 370 1.80 -13.57 -6.30
N MET A 371 1.16 -13.70 -5.11
CA MET A 371 1.76 -13.26 -3.84
C MET A 371 2.96 -14.14 -3.43
N GLY A 372 2.93 -15.43 -3.75
CA GLY A 372 4.05 -16.36 -3.54
C GLY A 372 5.29 -15.97 -4.33
N ASP A 373 5.13 -15.71 -5.62
CA ASP A 373 6.21 -15.28 -6.53
C ASP A 373 6.90 -14.00 -6.03
N GLU A 374 6.13 -13.08 -5.45
CA GLU A 374 6.66 -11.85 -4.84
C GLU A 374 7.52 -12.16 -3.62
N VAL A 375 7.05 -13.05 -2.72
CA VAL A 375 7.81 -13.47 -1.53
C VAL A 375 9.13 -14.11 -1.93
N GLU A 376 9.12 -15.04 -2.89
CA GLU A 376 10.33 -15.69 -3.39
C GLU A 376 11.34 -14.68 -3.96
N HIS A 377 10.85 -13.72 -4.73
CA HIS A 377 11.70 -12.67 -5.28
C HIS A 377 12.34 -11.82 -4.17
N LEU A 378 11.55 -11.37 -3.20
CA LEU A 378 12.04 -10.56 -2.09
C LEU A 378 13.02 -11.32 -1.17
N GLN A 379 12.81 -12.63 -0.99
CA GLN A 379 13.79 -13.47 -0.28
C GLN A 379 15.15 -13.51 -0.99
N ALA A 380 15.14 -13.59 -2.31
CA ALA A 380 16.37 -13.60 -3.10
C ALA A 380 17.14 -12.25 -3.06
N LEU A 381 16.45 -11.14 -2.78
CA LEU A 381 17.06 -9.82 -2.59
C LEU A 381 17.77 -9.70 -1.22
N SER A 382 17.45 -10.57 -0.26
CA SER A 382 17.68 -10.34 1.18
C SER A 382 19.13 -10.22 1.62
N ASP A 383 20.11 -10.66 0.85
CA ASP A 383 21.48 -10.80 1.38
C ASP A 383 22.46 -9.72 0.93
N ARG A 384 22.05 -8.70 0.18
CA ARG A 384 23.09 -8.01 -0.59
C ARG A 384 23.42 -6.57 -0.28
N ARG A 385 22.55 -5.65 0.25
CA ARG A 385 22.99 -4.23 0.16
C ARG A 385 22.41 -3.18 1.11
N LEU A 386 21.27 -3.39 1.75
CA LEU A 386 20.59 -2.31 2.48
C LEU A 386 21.18 -1.97 3.87
N THR A 387 22.28 -2.60 4.25
CA THR A 387 22.92 -2.46 5.58
C THR A 387 24.29 -1.78 5.58
N ALA A 388 24.86 -1.50 4.40
CA ALA A 388 26.15 -0.83 4.30
C ALA A 388 25.97 0.56 3.64
N PRO A 389 26.64 1.63 4.14
CA PRO A 389 26.60 2.92 3.47
C PRO A 389 27.24 2.80 2.09
N ALA A 390 26.42 2.98 1.05
CA ALA A 390 26.85 2.92 -0.34
C ALA A 390 26.95 4.33 -0.96
N TRP A 391 26.41 5.34 -0.30
CA TRP A 391 26.55 6.74 -0.70
C TRP A 391 27.83 7.30 -0.08
N THR A 392 28.92 7.35 -0.85
CA THR A 392 30.09 8.17 -0.51
C THR A 392 29.85 9.57 -1.07
N SER A 393 29.91 10.56 -0.16
CA SER A 393 29.81 12.00 -0.45
C SER A 393 30.86 12.49 -1.44
#